data_3d294a3682fb16122b3b174cc6fa68c0
#
_entry.id   3d294a3682fb16122b3b174cc6fa68c0
#
_cell.length_a   1.000
_cell.length_b   1.000
_cell.length_c   1.000
_cell.angle_alpha   90.00
_cell.angle_beta   90.00
_cell.angle_gamma   90.00
#
_symmetry.space_group_name_H-M   'P 1'
#
loop_
_entity.id
_entity.type
_entity.pdbx_description
1 polymer ?
#
loop_
_entity_poly.entity_id
_entity_poly.type
_entity_poly.pdbx_seq_one_letter_code
_entity_poly.pdbx_strand_id
1 'polypeptide(L)'
;LGSSIRASMTFPGYFKPIMVDSVLLFDGGFYNNFPWEQMKEIHNPDFIIGVKCVKGEKNAPDQDNIYEQIETMMTVDTDYDLPTEDGILISGIYDYSLLEFDKIDELVAMGYENAMANMDEIKERISVRRTPYEVDSNRVAFRKKCYDLKFTKVEVEGNLTEDQKEYIVRTVTNKSDTVSFDQVKRAHFRILSTNTINTSYPVAKIN
;
A
#
# COMPACT_ATOMS: atom_id res chain seq x y z
N LEU A 1 -12.46 2.12 -2.83
CA LEU A 1 -11.03 2.38 -3.03
C LEU A 1 -10.19 1.95 -1.82
N GLY A 2 -10.47 2.42 -0.58
CA GLY A 2 -9.68 2.07 0.60
C GLY A 2 -9.62 0.57 0.88
N SER A 3 -10.74 -0.14 0.77
CA SER A 3 -10.80 -1.59 0.95
C SER A 3 -10.00 -2.32 -0.13
N SER A 4 -10.04 -1.85 -1.38
CA SER A 4 -9.29 -2.44 -2.48
C SER A 4 -7.78 -2.27 -2.31
N ILE A 5 -7.34 -1.08 -1.90
CA ILE A 5 -5.92 -0.81 -1.58
C ILE A 5 -5.48 -1.72 -0.43
N ARG A 6 -6.30 -1.82 0.63
CA ARG A 6 -5.99 -2.68 1.75
C ARG A 6 -5.91 -4.16 1.33
N ALA A 7 -6.83 -4.64 0.49
CA ALA A 7 -6.78 -6.00 -0.04
C ALA A 7 -5.48 -6.28 -0.76
N SER A 8 -5.08 -5.35 -1.66
CA SER A 8 -3.84 -5.42 -2.43
C SER A 8 -2.56 -5.41 -1.58
N MET A 9 -2.66 -5.07 -0.31
CA MET A 9 -1.52 -5.06 0.63
C MET A 9 -1.55 -6.22 1.62
N THR A 10 -2.51 -7.15 1.51
CA THR A 10 -2.66 -8.26 2.46
C THR A 10 -1.79 -9.45 2.09
N PHE A 11 -0.49 -9.28 2.23
CA PHE A 11 0.46 -10.37 2.03
C PHE A 11 0.21 -11.49 3.06
N PRO A 12 0.00 -12.72 2.61
CA PRO A 12 -0.28 -13.86 3.49
C PRO A 12 0.85 -14.10 4.49
N GLY A 13 0.45 -14.43 5.71
CA GLY A 13 1.37 -14.63 6.82
C GLY A 13 1.77 -13.35 7.56
N TYR A 14 1.74 -12.18 6.89
CA TYR A 14 2.08 -10.89 7.51
C TYR A 14 0.85 -10.06 7.86
N PHE A 15 -0.15 -10.05 6.99
CA PHE A 15 -1.35 -9.22 7.17
C PHE A 15 -2.61 -10.08 7.20
N LYS A 16 -3.55 -9.66 8.05
CA LYS A 16 -4.86 -10.28 8.12
C LYS A 16 -5.65 -9.94 6.85
N PRO A 17 -6.15 -10.95 6.11
CA PRO A 17 -6.97 -10.72 4.93
C PRO A 17 -8.24 -9.95 5.28
N ILE A 18 -8.84 -9.31 4.29
CA ILE A 18 -10.09 -8.58 4.46
C ILE A 18 -11.26 -9.29 3.80
N MET A 19 -12.43 -9.10 4.40
CA MET A 19 -13.68 -9.59 3.82
C MET A 19 -14.37 -8.44 3.09
N VAL A 20 -14.67 -8.62 1.81
CA VAL A 20 -15.47 -7.70 1.01
C VAL A 20 -16.57 -8.50 0.32
N ASP A 21 -17.81 -8.10 0.51
CA ASP A 21 -18.98 -8.76 -0.06
C ASP A 21 -18.99 -10.30 0.15
N SER A 22 -18.65 -10.72 1.37
CA SER A 22 -18.52 -12.12 1.79
C SER A 22 -17.41 -12.92 1.08
N VAL A 23 -16.50 -12.25 0.35
CA VAL A 23 -15.31 -12.85 -0.26
C VAL A 23 -14.07 -12.45 0.53
N LEU A 24 -13.25 -13.45 0.88
CA LEU A 24 -11.98 -13.23 1.55
C LEU A 24 -10.93 -12.84 0.52
N LEU A 25 -10.37 -11.64 0.65
CA LEU A 25 -9.40 -11.08 -0.28
C LEU A 25 -7.99 -11.10 0.32
N PHE A 26 -7.06 -11.46 -0.53
CA PHE A 26 -5.61 -11.42 -0.29
C PHE A 26 -4.92 -10.50 -1.28
N ASP A 27 -3.61 -10.38 -1.17
CA ASP A 27 -2.76 -9.66 -2.10
C ASP A 27 -2.93 -10.20 -3.54
N GLY A 28 -3.14 -9.28 -4.47
CA GLY A 28 -3.36 -9.63 -5.88
C GLY A 28 -2.14 -10.20 -6.59
N GLY A 29 -0.94 -10.05 -6.01
CA GLY A 29 0.29 -10.61 -6.53
C GLY A 29 0.30 -12.13 -6.68
N PHE A 30 -0.63 -12.83 -6.00
CA PHE A 30 -0.85 -14.27 -6.20
C PHE A 30 -1.46 -14.63 -7.55
N TYR A 31 -2.14 -13.70 -8.20
CA TYR A 31 -2.79 -13.91 -9.49
C TYR A 31 -2.01 -13.26 -10.62
N ASN A 32 -1.67 -12.00 -10.44
CA ASN A 32 -0.91 -11.22 -11.40
C ASN A 32 -0.23 -10.05 -10.68
N ASN A 33 1.08 -10.09 -10.60
CA ASN A 33 1.88 -9.07 -9.92
C ASN A 33 2.19 -7.86 -10.82
N PHE A 34 1.87 -7.96 -12.12
CA PHE A 34 2.06 -6.88 -13.09
C PHE A 34 0.88 -6.79 -14.07
N PRO A 35 -0.30 -6.30 -13.63
CA PRO A 35 -1.55 -6.35 -14.38
C PRO A 35 -1.64 -5.25 -15.47
N TRP A 36 -0.69 -5.18 -16.39
CA TRP A 36 -0.64 -4.16 -17.43
C TRP A 36 -1.77 -4.34 -18.46
N GLU A 37 -2.15 -5.57 -18.78
CA GLU A 37 -3.26 -5.86 -19.70
C GLU A 37 -4.59 -5.33 -19.15
N GLN A 38 -4.87 -5.58 -17.86
CA GLN A 38 -6.06 -5.06 -17.18
C GLN A 38 -6.03 -3.53 -17.10
N MET A 39 -4.86 -2.92 -16.91
CA MET A 39 -4.72 -1.48 -16.97
C MET A 39 -5.08 -0.94 -18.35
N LYS A 40 -4.62 -1.60 -19.42
CA LYS A 40 -4.92 -1.23 -20.79
C LYS A 40 -6.41 -1.42 -21.11
N GLU A 41 -6.99 -2.56 -20.75
CA GLU A 41 -8.38 -2.88 -21.03
C GLU A 41 -9.36 -1.93 -20.31
N ILE A 42 -9.13 -1.68 -19.02
CA ILE A 42 -10.06 -0.90 -18.18
C ILE A 42 -9.91 0.61 -18.38
N HIS A 43 -8.67 1.09 -18.50
CA HIS A 43 -8.36 2.53 -18.48
C HIS A 43 -7.92 3.09 -19.82
N ASN A 44 -7.53 2.24 -20.76
CA ASN A 44 -7.03 2.62 -22.10
C ASN A 44 -6.07 3.82 -22.06
N PRO A 45 -4.98 3.76 -21.27
CA PRO A 45 -4.03 4.86 -21.17
C PRO A 45 -3.25 5.04 -22.48
N ASP A 46 -2.84 6.27 -22.77
CA ASP A 46 -1.99 6.58 -23.93
C ASP A 46 -0.57 6.00 -23.77
N PHE A 47 -0.12 5.81 -22.54
CA PHE A 47 1.21 5.32 -22.23
C PHE A 47 1.28 4.69 -20.82
N ILE A 48 1.89 3.53 -20.70
CA ILE A 48 2.08 2.81 -19.45
C ILE A 48 3.55 2.91 -19.01
N ILE A 49 3.79 3.33 -17.79
CA ILE A 49 5.10 3.20 -17.15
C ILE A 49 5.01 2.03 -16.16
N GLY A 50 5.56 0.90 -16.56
CA GLY A 50 5.70 -0.27 -15.72
C GLY A 50 6.97 -0.19 -14.88
N VAL A 51 6.89 -0.60 -13.61
CA VAL A 51 8.06 -0.71 -12.74
C VAL A 51 8.12 -2.13 -12.20
N LYS A 52 9.23 -2.82 -12.51
CA LYS A 52 9.48 -4.18 -12.07
C LYS A 52 10.61 -4.19 -11.05
N CYS A 53 10.27 -4.53 -9.81
CA CYS A 53 11.22 -4.75 -8.73
C CYS A 53 11.29 -6.26 -8.48
N VAL A 54 12.35 -6.91 -8.93
CA VAL A 54 12.54 -8.35 -8.74
C VAL A 54 13.84 -8.62 -8.00
N LYS A 55 13.82 -9.65 -7.18
CA LYS A 55 15.02 -10.22 -6.62
C LYS A 55 15.85 -10.83 -7.77
N GLY A 56 17.18 -10.82 -7.66
CA GLY A 56 18.08 -11.48 -8.58
C GLY A 56 17.78 -12.98 -8.72
N GLU A 57 18.64 -13.74 -9.41
CA GLU A 57 18.41 -15.18 -9.66
C GLU A 57 17.96 -15.90 -8.40
N LYS A 58 16.77 -16.51 -8.48
CA LYS A 58 16.20 -17.25 -7.36
C LYS A 58 16.91 -18.60 -7.26
N ASN A 59 17.62 -18.81 -6.18
CA ASN A 59 17.89 -20.17 -5.73
C ASN A 59 16.55 -20.86 -5.43
N ALA A 60 16.52 -22.19 -5.56
CA ALA A 60 15.34 -22.95 -5.13
C ALA A 60 15.00 -22.54 -3.68
N PRO A 61 13.72 -22.27 -3.37
CA PRO A 61 13.34 -21.86 -2.04
C PRO A 61 13.73 -22.92 -1.03
N ASP A 62 14.18 -22.49 0.15
CA ASP A 62 14.45 -23.41 1.25
C ASP A 62 13.13 -24.14 1.60
N GLN A 63 13.19 -25.48 1.61
CA GLN A 63 12.02 -26.33 1.85
C GLN A 63 11.42 -26.10 3.23
N ASP A 64 12.21 -25.62 4.20
CA ASP A 64 11.77 -25.35 5.55
C ASP A 64 11.33 -23.89 5.78
N ASN A 65 11.50 -22.99 4.78
CA ASN A 65 11.13 -21.59 4.87
C ASN A 65 9.81 -21.29 4.15
N ILE A 66 8.72 -21.29 4.89
CA ILE A 66 7.38 -21.04 4.35
C ILE A 66 7.23 -19.65 3.70
N TYR A 67 7.97 -18.66 4.16
CA TYR A 67 7.92 -17.31 3.59
C TYR A 67 8.58 -17.24 2.21
N GLU A 68 9.69 -17.92 2.01
CA GLU A 68 10.33 -18.04 0.71
C GLU A 68 9.46 -18.83 -0.28
N GLN A 69 8.76 -19.85 0.20
CA GLN A 69 7.82 -20.60 -0.62
C GLN A 69 6.64 -19.70 -1.06
N ILE A 70 6.05 -18.92 -0.15
CA ILE A 70 4.98 -17.98 -0.47
C ILE A 70 5.48 -16.91 -1.45
N GLU A 71 6.66 -16.32 -1.21
CA GLU A 71 7.28 -15.34 -2.10
C GLU A 71 7.48 -15.92 -3.51
N THR A 72 7.94 -17.17 -3.59
CA THR A 72 8.11 -17.85 -4.87
C THR A 72 6.78 -18.05 -5.58
N MET A 73 5.71 -18.44 -4.88
CA MET A 73 4.38 -18.60 -5.44
C MET A 73 3.83 -17.30 -6.03
N MET A 74 4.12 -16.15 -5.42
CA MET A 74 3.65 -14.84 -5.89
C MET A 74 4.36 -14.34 -7.14
N THR A 75 5.48 -14.92 -7.51
CA THR A 75 6.34 -14.38 -8.59
C THR A 75 6.52 -15.32 -9.77
N VAL A 76 5.91 -16.51 -9.73
CA VAL A 76 6.21 -17.60 -10.69
C VAL A 76 5.62 -17.35 -12.08
N ASP A 77 4.42 -16.80 -12.20
CA ASP A 77 3.71 -16.74 -13.49
C ASP A 77 3.29 -15.31 -13.89
N THR A 78 4.00 -14.30 -13.45
CA THR A 78 3.71 -12.93 -13.85
C THR A 78 4.31 -12.62 -15.22
N ASP A 79 3.45 -12.27 -16.17
CA ASP A 79 3.86 -11.74 -17.46
C ASP A 79 4.32 -10.29 -17.34
N TYR A 80 5.58 -10.04 -17.60
CA TYR A 80 6.19 -8.71 -17.60
C TYR A 80 6.41 -8.16 -19.01
N ASP A 81 5.93 -8.82 -20.05
CA ASP A 81 6.15 -8.46 -21.44
C ASP A 81 5.21 -7.31 -21.88
N LEU A 82 5.44 -6.12 -21.31
CA LEU A 82 4.76 -4.90 -21.72
C LEU A 82 5.19 -4.53 -23.15
N PRO A 83 4.28 -4.50 -24.15
CA PRO A 83 4.62 -4.10 -25.51
C PRO A 83 5.19 -2.69 -25.57
N THR A 84 6.22 -2.49 -26.37
CA THR A 84 6.90 -1.18 -26.49
C THR A 84 6.02 -0.08 -27.05
N GLU A 85 5.01 -0.42 -27.85
CA GLU A 85 4.00 0.52 -28.33
C GLU A 85 3.08 1.02 -27.20
N ASP A 86 2.85 0.21 -26.16
CA ASP A 86 1.96 0.52 -25.04
C ASP A 86 2.67 1.23 -23.89
N GLY A 87 3.97 1.03 -23.75
CA GLY A 87 4.66 1.62 -22.61
C GLY A 87 6.15 1.35 -22.54
N ILE A 88 6.70 1.59 -21.38
CA ILE A 88 8.07 1.29 -21.00
C ILE A 88 8.10 0.50 -19.70
N LEU A 89 8.95 -0.51 -19.63
CA LEU A 89 9.21 -1.27 -18.42
C LEU A 89 10.54 -0.86 -17.79
N ILE A 90 10.48 -0.19 -16.66
CA ILE A 90 11.66 0.12 -15.84
C ILE A 90 11.91 -1.09 -14.95
N SER A 91 12.99 -1.81 -15.21
CA SER A 91 13.34 -3.01 -14.48
C SER A 91 14.63 -2.81 -13.67
N GLY A 92 14.60 -3.24 -12.42
CA GLY A 92 15.77 -3.29 -11.55
C GLY A 92 15.91 -4.67 -10.90
N ILE A 93 17.14 -5.15 -10.81
CA ILE A 93 17.47 -6.36 -10.04
C ILE A 93 17.93 -5.90 -8.67
N TYR A 94 17.23 -6.35 -7.64
CA TYR A 94 17.49 -5.97 -6.27
C TYR A 94 17.76 -7.23 -5.44
N ASP A 95 18.97 -7.34 -4.89
CA ASP A 95 19.37 -8.49 -4.07
C ASP A 95 19.09 -8.24 -2.58
N TYR A 96 17.83 -7.95 -2.27
CA TYR A 96 17.36 -7.67 -0.93
C TYR A 96 16.15 -8.53 -0.58
N SER A 97 16.01 -8.87 0.69
CA SER A 97 14.82 -9.54 1.20
C SER A 97 13.63 -8.56 1.27
N LEU A 98 12.39 -9.08 1.14
CA LEU A 98 11.16 -8.29 1.28
C LEU A 98 11.05 -7.51 2.61
N LEU A 99 11.74 -7.97 3.66
CA LEU A 99 11.66 -7.38 5.00
C LEU A 99 12.93 -6.62 5.41
N GLU A 100 13.83 -6.37 4.48
CA GLU A 100 15.11 -5.69 4.73
C GLU A 100 14.94 -4.17 4.68
N PHE A 101 14.17 -3.64 5.62
CA PHE A 101 13.79 -2.22 5.69
C PHE A 101 14.95 -1.28 6.04
N ASP A 102 16.06 -1.77 6.53
CA ASP A 102 17.29 -0.99 6.77
C ASP A 102 18.00 -0.55 5.49
N LYS A 103 17.65 -1.15 4.34
CA LYS A 103 18.20 -0.84 3.01
C LYS A 103 17.32 0.10 2.17
N ILE A 104 16.33 0.74 2.76
CA ILE A 104 15.36 1.58 2.02
C ILE A 104 16.06 2.71 1.25
N ASP A 105 17.03 3.38 1.84
CA ASP A 105 17.71 4.51 1.19
C ASP A 105 18.52 4.05 -0.04
N GLU A 106 19.16 2.89 0.05
CA GLU A 106 19.90 2.28 -1.08
C GLU A 106 18.92 1.87 -2.21
N LEU A 107 17.81 1.25 -1.85
CA LEU A 107 16.76 0.85 -2.81
C LEU A 107 16.13 2.05 -3.51
N VAL A 108 15.87 3.13 -2.78
CA VAL A 108 15.35 4.38 -3.36
C VAL A 108 16.35 4.99 -4.34
N ALA A 109 17.64 5.02 -3.99
CA ALA A 109 18.68 5.54 -4.88
C ALA A 109 18.78 4.70 -6.18
N MET A 110 18.81 3.38 -6.08
CA MET A 110 18.83 2.48 -7.23
C MET A 110 17.60 2.64 -8.13
N GLY A 111 16.41 2.72 -7.53
CA GLY A 111 15.16 2.94 -8.27
C GLY A 111 15.14 4.29 -8.99
N TYR A 112 15.69 5.33 -8.38
CA TYR A 112 15.83 6.65 -8.98
C TYR A 112 16.78 6.61 -10.19
N GLU A 113 17.95 5.99 -10.06
CA GLU A 113 18.91 5.84 -11.14
C GLU A 113 18.32 5.06 -12.32
N ASN A 114 17.63 3.96 -12.06
CA ASN A 114 16.94 3.19 -13.10
C ASN A 114 15.85 4.02 -13.81
N ALA A 115 15.09 4.80 -13.09
CA ALA A 115 14.09 5.68 -13.68
C ALA A 115 14.74 6.79 -14.53
N MET A 116 15.83 7.38 -14.05
CA MET A 116 16.56 8.43 -14.76
C MET A 116 17.24 7.92 -16.03
N ALA A 117 17.70 6.67 -16.05
CA ALA A 117 18.25 6.05 -17.26
C ALA A 117 17.23 5.93 -18.40
N ASN A 118 15.94 5.82 -18.05
CA ASN A 118 14.84 5.72 -19.04
C ASN A 118 14.13 7.09 -19.27
N MET A 119 14.61 8.16 -18.65
CA MET A 119 13.89 9.44 -18.65
C MET A 119 13.80 10.10 -20.01
N ASP A 120 14.78 9.93 -20.89
CA ASP A 120 14.77 10.54 -22.21
C ASP A 120 13.69 9.90 -23.10
N GLU A 121 13.54 8.57 -23.07
CA GLU A 121 12.47 7.86 -23.77
C GLU A 121 11.09 8.25 -23.22
N ILE A 122 10.94 8.33 -21.89
CA ILE A 122 9.70 8.77 -21.25
C ILE A 122 9.34 10.19 -21.72
N LYS A 123 10.30 11.10 -21.76
CA LYS A 123 10.06 12.49 -22.20
C LYS A 123 9.73 12.62 -23.68
N GLU A 124 10.28 11.78 -24.51
CA GLU A 124 9.99 11.73 -25.93
C GLU A 124 8.54 11.29 -26.18
N ARG A 125 8.09 10.27 -25.46
CA ARG A 125 6.75 9.69 -25.63
C ARG A 125 5.65 10.44 -24.90
N ILE A 126 5.95 11.12 -23.80
CA ILE A 126 4.98 11.94 -23.06
C ILE A 126 5.20 13.42 -23.39
N SER A 127 4.41 13.97 -24.28
CA SER A 127 4.52 15.36 -24.72
C SER A 127 3.91 16.39 -23.76
N VAL A 128 2.90 15.97 -22.98
CA VAL A 128 2.21 16.87 -22.05
C VAL A 128 3.10 17.20 -20.86
N ARG A 129 3.28 18.49 -20.61
CA ARG A 129 4.02 18.99 -19.44
C ARG A 129 3.14 19.94 -18.65
N ARG A 130 3.23 19.83 -17.34
CA ARG A 130 2.56 20.74 -16.40
C ARG A 130 3.63 21.48 -15.61
N THR A 131 3.37 22.74 -15.35
CA THR A 131 4.23 23.52 -14.47
C THR A 131 4.12 23.04 -13.02
N PRO A 132 5.15 23.23 -12.17
CA PRO A 132 5.06 22.92 -10.74
C PRO A 132 3.85 23.59 -10.07
N TYR A 133 3.52 24.82 -10.47
CA TYR A 133 2.36 25.55 -9.96
C TYR A 133 1.03 24.85 -10.32
N GLU A 134 0.86 24.38 -11.55
CA GLU A 134 -0.34 23.63 -11.95
C GLU A 134 -0.48 22.32 -11.19
N VAL A 135 0.64 21.60 -10.99
CA VAL A 135 0.65 20.35 -10.22
C VAL A 135 0.22 20.61 -8.77
N ASP A 136 0.79 21.63 -8.12
CA ASP A 136 0.46 21.94 -6.73
C ASP A 136 -0.97 22.50 -6.60
N SER A 137 -1.42 23.30 -7.54
CA SER A 137 -2.80 23.80 -7.59
C SER A 137 -3.81 22.65 -7.68
N ASN A 138 -3.54 21.68 -8.56
CA ASN A 138 -4.38 20.48 -8.70
C ASN A 138 -4.38 19.62 -7.44
N ARG A 139 -3.23 19.46 -6.79
CA ARG A 139 -3.13 18.75 -5.49
C ARG A 139 -3.95 19.43 -4.40
N VAL A 140 -3.87 20.75 -4.30
CA VAL A 140 -4.67 21.53 -3.34
C VAL A 140 -6.15 21.40 -3.64
N ALA A 141 -6.55 21.52 -4.91
CA ALA A 141 -7.94 21.36 -5.33
C ALA A 141 -8.48 19.94 -5.03
N PHE A 142 -7.66 18.91 -5.25
CA PHE A 142 -8.02 17.54 -4.90
C PHE A 142 -8.20 17.35 -3.39
N ARG A 143 -7.25 17.84 -2.59
CA ARG A 143 -7.32 17.75 -1.12
C ARG A 143 -8.57 18.46 -0.55
N LYS A 144 -9.00 19.57 -1.15
CA LYS A 144 -10.25 20.26 -0.75
C LYS A 144 -11.51 19.42 -0.98
N LYS A 145 -11.44 18.38 -1.82
CA LYS A 145 -12.56 17.44 -2.01
C LYS A 145 -12.60 16.35 -0.93
N CYS A 146 -11.52 16.18 -0.18
CA CYS A 146 -11.47 15.23 0.91
C CYS A 146 -12.15 15.88 2.13
N TYR A 147 -13.14 15.20 2.67
CA TYR A 147 -13.80 15.65 3.90
C TYR A 147 -12.89 15.42 5.11
N ASP A 148 -12.88 16.37 6.04
CA ASP A 148 -12.29 16.14 7.35
C ASP A 148 -13.14 15.10 8.09
N LEU A 149 -12.58 13.90 8.26
CA LEU A 149 -13.25 12.84 8.99
C LEU A 149 -13.35 13.23 10.46
N LYS A 150 -14.59 13.37 10.93
CA LYS A 150 -14.92 13.59 12.35
C LYS A 150 -15.82 12.47 12.83
N PHE A 151 -15.46 11.90 13.96
CA PHE A 151 -16.17 10.80 14.57
C PHE A 151 -16.90 11.30 15.81
N THR A 152 -18.16 10.97 15.95
CA THR A 152 -19.00 11.34 17.09
C THR A 152 -19.15 10.22 18.11
N LYS A 153 -18.75 9.01 17.74
CA LYS A 153 -18.86 7.84 18.61
C LYS A 153 -17.58 6.99 18.49
N VAL A 154 -17.10 6.52 19.63
CA VAL A 154 -15.98 5.57 19.72
C VAL A 154 -16.51 4.35 20.46
N GLU A 155 -16.47 3.21 19.81
CA GLU A 155 -16.80 1.90 20.37
C GLU A 155 -15.56 1.03 20.43
N VAL A 156 -15.43 0.23 21.46
CA VAL A 156 -14.29 -0.69 21.65
C VAL A 156 -14.83 -2.10 21.75
N GLU A 157 -14.44 -2.92 20.80
CA GLU A 157 -14.78 -4.33 20.72
C GLU A 157 -13.52 -5.18 20.99
N GLY A 158 -13.70 -6.33 21.62
CA GLY A 158 -12.62 -7.28 21.87
C GLY A 158 -12.64 -7.85 23.28
N ASN A 159 -11.69 -8.75 23.55
CA ASN A 159 -11.56 -9.39 24.87
C ASN A 159 -10.77 -8.49 25.83
N LEU A 160 -11.43 -7.46 26.34
CA LEU A 160 -10.88 -6.43 27.21
C LEU A 160 -11.75 -6.28 28.46
N THR A 161 -11.13 -5.88 29.59
CA THR A 161 -11.88 -5.47 30.78
C THR A 161 -12.59 -4.14 30.54
N GLU A 162 -13.61 -3.84 31.31
CA GLU A 162 -14.32 -2.58 31.18
C GLU A 162 -13.40 -1.37 31.45
N ASP A 163 -12.48 -1.49 32.41
CA ASP A 163 -11.49 -0.43 32.69
C ASP A 163 -10.57 -0.18 31.48
N GLN A 164 -10.16 -1.25 30.77
CA GLN A 164 -9.36 -1.11 29.54
C GLN A 164 -10.16 -0.43 28.42
N LYS A 165 -11.42 -0.81 28.24
CA LYS A 165 -12.30 -0.16 27.26
C LYS A 165 -12.50 1.31 27.58
N GLU A 166 -12.79 1.65 28.82
CA GLU A 166 -12.94 3.02 29.27
C GLU A 166 -11.66 3.84 29.06
N TYR A 167 -10.50 3.27 29.38
CA TYR A 167 -9.20 3.89 29.13
C TYR A 167 -9.00 4.21 27.64
N ILE A 168 -9.32 3.27 26.75
CA ILE A 168 -9.21 3.47 25.31
C ILE A 168 -10.12 4.60 24.84
N VAL A 169 -11.42 4.53 25.19
CA VAL A 169 -12.40 5.54 24.82
C VAL A 169 -11.94 6.92 25.29
N ARG A 170 -11.54 7.04 26.56
CA ARG A 170 -11.07 8.30 27.14
C ARG A 170 -9.80 8.82 26.44
N THR A 171 -8.89 7.94 26.07
CA THR A 171 -7.64 8.30 25.39
C THR A 171 -7.92 8.81 23.98
N VAL A 172 -8.87 8.19 23.25
CA VAL A 172 -9.25 8.57 21.89
C VAL A 172 -10.08 9.85 21.90
N THR A 173 -11.10 9.94 22.73
CA THR A 173 -12.01 11.09 22.77
C THR A 173 -11.38 12.32 23.39
N ASN A 174 -10.45 12.14 24.33
CA ASN A 174 -9.84 13.23 25.10
C ASN A 174 -10.87 14.22 25.65
N LYS A 175 -12.03 13.71 26.11
CA LYS A 175 -13.19 14.49 26.60
C LYS A 175 -13.87 15.39 25.55
N SER A 176 -13.63 15.16 24.26
CA SER A 176 -14.27 15.89 23.18
C SER A 176 -15.48 15.11 22.65
N ASP A 177 -16.57 15.81 22.32
CA ASP A 177 -17.77 15.21 21.70
C ASP A 177 -17.52 14.73 20.27
N THR A 178 -16.50 15.29 19.62
CA THR A 178 -16.08 14.90 18.28
C THR A 178 -14.58 14.68 18.23
N VAL A 179 -14.15 13.66 17.48
CA VAL A 179 -12.76 13.25 17.37
C VAL A 179 -12.34 13.31 15.91
N SER A 180 -11.24 13.99 15.60
CA SER A 180 -10.67 14.00 14.26
C SER A 180 -9.87 12.72 13.98
N PHE A 181 -9.66 12.43 12.69
CA PHE A 181 -8.84 11.29 12.29
C PHE A 181 -7.41 11.35 12.89
N ASP A 182 -6.81 12.53 12.93
CA ASP A 182 -5.48 12.73 13.51
C ASP A 182 -5.43 12.48 15.02
N GLN A 183 -6.53 12.79 15.73
CA GLN A 183 -6.65 12.44 17.15
C GLN A 183 -6.74 10.94 17.33
N VAL A 184 -7.56 10.25 16.53
CA VAL A 184 -7.63 8.77 16.54
C VAL A 184 -6.26 8.16 16.29
N LYS A 185 -5.55 8.62 15.25
CA LYS A 185 -4.21 8.12 14.90
C LYS A 185 -3.23 8.29 16.06
N ARG A 186 -3.12 9.49 16.64
CA ARG A 186 -2.22 9.73 17.77
C ARG A 186 -2.58 8.91 19.01
N ALA A 187 -3.87 8.80 19.31
CA ALA A 187 -4.34 8.01 20.44
C ALA A 187 -4.05 6.52 20.23
N HIS A 188 -4.25 6.01 19.02
CA HIS A 188 -3.95 4.63 18.65
C HIS A 188 -2.47 4.27 18.91
N PHE A 189 -1.54 5.08 18.41
CA PHE A 189 -0.11 4.87 18.67
C PHE A 189 0.22 4.94 20.16
N ARG A 190 -0.39 5.85 20.92
CA ARG A 190 -0.21 5.95 22.37
C ARG A 190 -0.69 4.68 23.08
N ILE A 191 -1.85 4.15 22.71
CA ILE A 191 -2.42 2.93 23.29
C ILE A 191 -1.49 1.73 23.05
N LEU A 192 -1.00 1.57 21.81
CA LEU A 192 -0.06 0.49 21.49
C LEU A 192 1.27 0.63 22.23
N SER A 193 1.77 1.86 22.41
CA SER A 193 3.05 2.09 23.11
C SER A 193 3.02 1.76 24.60
N THR A 194 1.85 1.60 25.21
CA THR A 194 1.73 1.21 26.63
C THR A 194 1.91 -0.28 26.89
N ASN A 195 2.02 -1.10 25.84
CA ASN A 195 2.05 -2.56 25.91
C ASN A 195 0.87 -3.21 26.69
N THR A 196 -0.16 -2.43 26.99
CA THR A 196 -1.38 -2.92 27.64
C THR A 196 -2.27 -3.70 26.67
N ILE A 197 -2.12 -3.41 25.37
CA ILE A 197 -2.87 -4.00 24.26
C ILE A 197 -1.88 -4.42 23.20
N ASN A 198 -1.88 -5.71 22.85
CA ASN A 198 -0.94 -6.25 21.87
C ASN A 198 -1.25 -5.83 20.44
N THR A 199 -2.55 -5.78 20.10
CA THR A 199 -2.99 -5.42 18.75
C THR A 199 -4.29 -4.61 18.81
N SER A 200 -4.42 -3.63 17.93
CA SER A 200 -5.62 -2.79 17.81
C SER A 200 -5.80 -2.38 16.35
N TYR A 201 -7.04 -2.41 15.87
CA TYR A 201 -7.41 -2.04 14.49
C TYR A 201 -8.54 -1.02 14.54
N PRO A 202 -8.25 0.27 14.27
CA PRO A 202 -9.31 1.27 14.13
C PRO A 202 -10.13 0.99 12.86
N VAL A 203 -11.45 0.93 13.01
CA VAL A 203 -12.39 0.77 11.90
C VAL A 203 -13.32 1.97 11.89
N ALA A 204 -13.36 2.72 10.79
CA ALA A 204 -14.30 3.80 10.60
C ALA A 204 -15.61 3.25 9.98
N LYS A 205 -16.73 3.48 10.64
CA LYS A 205 -18.09 3.22 10.10
C LYS A 205 -18.71 4.58 9.78
N ILE A 206 -19.25 4.70 8.57
CA ILE A 206 -20.02 5.88 8.12
C ILE A 206 -21.49 5.44 8.15
N ASN A 207 -22.29 6.14 8.92
CA ASN A 207 -23.73 5.93 8.99
C ASN A 207 -24.45 6.84 7.98
#